data_573184de9baf341ffd5849caa2eed121
#
_entry.id   573184de9baf341ffd5849caa2eed121
#
_cell.length_a   1.000
_cell.length_b   1.000
_cell.length_c   1.000
_cell.angle_alpha   90.00
_cell.angle_beta   90.00
_cell.angle_gamma   90.00
#
_symmetry.space_group_name_H-M   'P 1'
#
loop_
_entity.id
_entity.type
_entity.pdbx_description
1 polymer ?
#
loop_
_entity_poly.entity_id
_entity_poly.type
_entity_poly.pdbx_seq_one_letter_code
_entity_poly.pdbx_strand_id
1 'polypeptide(L)'
;MNFSRMPAAVAAALVMSFVATNASAESYIRPLPQHPITVGATTLGDIRPVVTVPLVAQTHDNILKETSTVKALNPDMIEVRADFWDFIEDTDASLKMLRDIRAQMKDVPILLTVRIKAERGHKDVSENAKFNFYRAAAKEKLADFIDIELAYGPEKITALKNDLKGTGVSLVVAYHDLNGTPSKDEIVKLMEREVQAGGDVAKIVVKPNCEEDVLTFLGGTLAFRRAHPDFPIIASGSGDKGRVTRIIGGLFGIDLTFASGVKGSNPTQMPVSTM
;
A
#
# COMPACT_ATOMS: atom_id res chain seq x y z
N MET A 1 -20.90 3.90 89.84
CA MET A 1 -20.93 2.80 88.91
C MET A 1 -21.16 3.42 87.59
N ASN A 2 -20.10 3.75 86.81
CA ASN A 2 -20.17 4.49 85.58
C ASN A 2 -19.83 3.58 84.39
N PHE A 3 -20.78 3.43 83.47
CA PHE A 3 -20.53 2.80 82.20
C PHE A 3 -19.86 3.80 81.25
N SER A 4 -18.62 3.53 80.93
CA SER A 4 -17.87 4.24 79.91
C SER A 4 -18.30 3.82 78.53
N ARG A 5 -18.65 4.79 77.68
CA ARG A 5 -19.01 4.59 76.27
C ARG A 5 -17.76 4.49 75.43
N MET A 6 -17.62 3.40 74.65
CA MET A 6 -16.64 3.28 73.60
C MET A 6 -17.13 4.00 72.33
N PRO A 7 -16.27 4.69 71.59
CA PRO A 7 -16.63 5.27 70.31
C PRO A 7 -16.61 4.21 69.20
N ALA A 8 -17.61 4.24 68.35
CA ALA A 8 -17.70 3.40 67.14
C ALA A 8 -16.65 3.83 66.11
N ALA A 9 -15.79 2.90 65.73
CA ALA A 9 -14.92 3.06 64.61
C ALA A 9 -15.71 2.92 63.30
N VAL A 10 -15.74 3.99 62.50
CA VAL A 10 -16.28 3.98 61.12
C VAL A 10 -15.24 3.34 60.23
N ALA A 11 -15.48 2.10 59.82
CA ALA A 11 -14.76 1.43 58.78
C ALA A 11 -15.21 1.96 57.42
N ALA A 12 -14.45 2.85 56.81
CA ALA A 12 -14.64 3.25 55.44
C ALA A 12 -14.17 2.12 54.51
N ALA A 13 -15.06 1.34 53.99
CA ALA A 13 -14.79 0.36 52.92
C ALA A 13 -14.57 1.10 51.62
N LEU A 14 -13.30 1.17 51.19
CA LEU A 14 -12.90 1.67 49.87
C LEU A 14 -13.32 0.60 48.83
N VAL A 15 -14.47 0.76 48.19
CA VAL A 15 -14.87 -0.06 47.06
C VAL A 15 -14.10 0.41 45.85
N MET A 16 -12.93 -0.21 45.58
CA MET A 16 -12.28 -0.10 44.28
C MET A 16 -13.12 -0.82 43.25
N SER A 17 -13.91 -0.07 42.50
CA SER A 17 -14.57 -0.54 41.30
C SER A 17 -13.47 -0.77 40.25
N PHE A 18 -13.00 -2.02 40.12
CA PHE A 18 -12.30 -2.47 38.93
C PHE A 18 -13.31 -2.44 37.78
N VAL A 19 -13.32 -1.36 37.02
CA VAL A 19 -13.86 -1.39 35.67
C VAL A 19 -12.94 -2.30 34.89
N ALA A 20 -13.26 -3.59 34.86
CA ALA A 20 -12.68 -4.50 33.85
C ALA A 20 -13.20 -3.96 32.48
N THR A 21 -12.39 -3.16 31.82
CA THR A 21 -12.54 -2.98 30.39
C THR A 21 -12.33 -4.37 29.79
N ASN A 22 -13.41 -5.08 29.54
CA ASN A 22 -13.44 -6.16 28.58
C ASN A 22 -13.19 -5.53 27.20
N ALA A 23 -11.94 -5.14 26.94
CA ALA A 23 -11.43 -5.18 25.62
C ALA A 23 -11.48 -6.67 25.26
N SER A 24 -12.55 -7.10 24.59
CA SER A 24 -12.52 -8.32 23.81
C SER A 24 -11.28 -8.15 22.93
N ALA A 25 -10.23 -8.88 23.24
CA ALA A 25 -9.13 -9.02 22.31
C ALA A 25 -9.75 -9.71 21.10
N GLU A 26 -10.26 -8.92 20.15
CA GLU A 26 -10.45 -9.40 18.80
C GLU A 26 -9.11 -9.97 18.44
N SER A 27 -9.07 -11.30 18.31
CA SER A 27 -7.87 -11.99 17.87
C SER A 27 -7.64 -11.58 16.42
N TYR A 28 -6.91 -10.47 16.23
CA TYR A 28 -6.49 -10.06 14.90
C TYR A 28 -5.73 -11.21 14.26
N ILE A 29 -6.27 -11.71 13.17
CA ILE A 29 -5.70 -12.86 12.44
C ILE A 29 -4.33 -12.51 11.85
N ARG A 30 -4.02 -11.19 11.71
CA ARG A 30 -2.81 -10.68 11.10
C ARG A 30 -2.21 -9.48 11.87
N PRO A 31 -0.88 -9.25 11.80
CA PRO A 31 -0.26 -8.07 12.38
C PRO A 31 -0.62 -6.82 11.56
N LEU A 32 -1.24 -5.83 12.20
CA LEU A 32 -1.66 -4.56 11.62
C LEU A 32 -0.62 -3.46 11.82
N PRO A 33 -0.59 -2.42 10.94
CA PRO A 33 0.18 -1.22 11.22
C PRO A 33 -0.48 -0.38 12.32
N GLN A 34 0.34 0.39 13.04
CA GLN A 34 -0.17 1.33 14.07
C GLN A 34 -0.75 2.59 13.43
N HIS A 35 -0.27 2.97 12.25
CA HIS A 35 -0.74 4.13 11.50
C HIS A 35 -1.29 3.71 10.13
N PRO A 36 -2.51 3.15 10.09
CA PRO A 36 -3.18 2.84 8.83
C PRO A 36 -3.52 4.11 8.06
N ILE A 37 -3.61 4.02 6.73
CA ILE A 37 -3.94 5.15 5.86
C ILE A 37 -5.35 4.96 5.31
N THR A 38 -6.25 5.89 5.64
CA THR A 38 -7.65 5.84 5.19
C THR A 38 -7.91 6.87 4.08
N VAL A 39 -8.50 6.41 2.98
CA VAL A 39 -8.98 7.22 1.88
C VAL A 39 -10.41 6.80 1.56
N GLY A 40 -11.36 7.70 1.76
CA GLY A 40 -12.79 7.38 1.62
C GLY A 40 -13.21 6.24 2.54
N ALA A 41 -13.74 5.16 1.96
CA ALA A 41 -14.16 3.96 2.68
C ALA A 41 -13.06 2.88 2.77
N THR A 42 -11.90 3.10 2.17
CA THR A 42 -10.80 2.12 2.11
C THR A 42 -9.70 2.47 3.11
N THR A 43 -9.28 1.51 3.91
CA THR A 43 -8.19 1.66 4.87
C THR A 43 -7.05 0.69 4.53
N LEU A 44 -5.92 1.23 4.12
CA LEU A 44 -4.68 0.46 3.95
C LEU A 44 -4.10 0.17 5.34
N GLY A 45 -4.08 -1.09 5.73
CA GLY A 45 -3.70 -1.52 7.09
C GLY A 45 -4.89 -1.93 7.95
N ASP A 46 -6.05 -2.25 7.37
CA ASP A 46 -7.21 -2.81 8.06
C ASP A 46 -7.09 -4.34 8.22
N ILE A 47 -8.06 -4.96 8.88
CA ILE A 47 -8.15 -6.41 9.14
C ILE A 47 -8.01 -7.22 7.84
N ARG A 48 -8.63 -6.76 6.76
CA ARG A 48 -8.53 -7.36 5.43
C ARG A 48 -7.54 -6.55 4.57
N PRO A 49 -6.57 -7.21 3.90
CA PRO A 49 -5.75 -6.51 2.90
C PRO A 49 -6.59 -5.89 1.79
N VAL A 50 -6.20 -4.71 1.35
CA VAL A 50 -6.82 -3.99 0.23
C VAL A 50 -6.60 -4.76 -1.08
N VAL A 51 -7.66 -4.97 -1.86
CA VAL A 51 -7.58 -5.59 -3.19
C VAL A 51 -7.50 -4.48 -4.24
N THR A 52 -6.33 -4.38 -4.89
CA THR A 52 -6.04 -3.35 -5.89
C THR A 52 -6.05 -3.94 -7.29
N VAL A 53 -6.68 -3.23 -8.24
CA VAL A 53 -6.75 -3.65 -9.65
C VAL A 53 -6.01 -2.64 -10.52
N PRO A 54 -4.99 -3.07 -11.31
CA PRO A 54 -4.27 -2.19 -12.22
C PRO A 54 -5.06 -1.89 -13.48
N LEU A 55 -4.94 -0.64 -13.97
CA LEU A 55 -5.33 -0.20 -15.30
C LEU A 55 -4.08 -0.15 -16.17
N VAL A 56 -4.07 -0.88 -17.29
CA VAL A 56 -2.89 -1.08 -18.16
C VAL A 56 -3.19 -0.80 -19.64
N ALA A 57 -4.34 -0.24 -19.97
CA ALA A 57 -4.64 0.18 -21.33
C ALA A 57 -3.76 1.37 -21.74
N GLN A 58 -3.59 1.58 -23.05
CA GLN A 58 -2.60 2.47 -23.63
C GLN A 58 -3.22 3.73 -24.25
N THR A 59 -4.32 3.58 -24.98
CA THR A 59 -4.98 4.67 -25.68
C THR A 59 -6.14 5.23 -24.86
N HIS A 60 -6.49 6.49 -25.08
CA HIS A 60 -7.54 7.20 -24.35
C HIS A 60 -8.85 6.38 -24.24
N ASP A 61 -9.37 5.90 -25.35
CA ASP A 61 -10.66 5.20 -25.37
C ASP A 61 -10.60 3.85 -24.66
N ASN A 62 -9.47 3.13 -24.81
CA ASN A 62 -9.26 1.85 -24.14
C ASN A 62 -9.11 2.02 -22.62
N ILE A 63 -8.45 3.10 -22.17
CA ILE A 63 -8.32 3.41 -20.74
C ILE A 63 -9.70 3.67 -20.12
N LEU A 64 -10.55 4.48 -20.76
CA LEU A 64 -11.90 4.74 -20.25
C LEU A 64 -12.78 3.49 -20.23
N LYS A 65 -12.67 2.64 -21.25
CA LYS A 65 -13.36 1.35 -21.29
C LYS A 65 -12.88 0.40 -20.21
N GLU A 66 -11.56 0.28 -20.03
CA GLU A 66 -10.96 -0.54 -18.96
C GLU A 66 -11.41 -0.04 -17.60
N THR A 67 -11.36 1.28 -17.36
CA THR A 67 -11.81 1.92 -16.12
C THR A 67 -13.25 1.57 -15.79
N SER A 68 -14.16 1.66 -16.79
CA SER A 68 -15.56 1.29 -16.62
C SER A 68 -15.74 -0.19 -16.27
N THR A 69 -14.98 -1.07 -16.93
CA THR A 69 -15.01 -2.52 -16.66
C THR A 69 -14.47 -2.83 -15.26
N VAL A 70 -13.35 -2.22 -14.86
CA VAL A 70 -12.76 -2.42 -13.53
C VAL A 70 -13.67 -1.86 -12.43
N LYS A 71 -14.33 -0.73 -12.68
CA LYS A 71 -15.32 -0.19 -11.74
C LYS A 71 -16.44 -1.19 -11.42
N ALA A 72 -16.90 -1.94 -12.42
CA ALA A 72 -17.95 -2.94 -12.23
C ALA A 72 -17.49 -4.15 -11.37
N LEU A 73 -16.17 -4.34 -11.19
CA LEU A 73 -15.60 -5.35 -10.29
C LEU A 73 -15.59 -4.90 -8.82
N ASN A 74 -15.95 -3.64 -8.55
CA ASN A 74 -15.96 -3.04 -7.21
C ASN A 74 -14.65 -3.24 -6.43
N PRO A 75 -13.48 -2.81 -6.98
CA PRO A 75 -12.19 -2.94 -6.32
C PRO A 75 -12.11 -2.01 -5.11
N ASP A 76 -11.31 -2.37 -4.10
CA ASP A 76 -11.05 -1.48 -2.97
C ASP A 76 -10.17 -0.28 -3.37
N MET A 77 -9.30 -0.47 -4.37
CA MET A 77 -8.37 0.53 -4.91
C MET A 77 -8.07 0.21 -6.37
N ILE A 78 -7.69 1.20 -7.16
CA ILE A 78 -7.10 0.98 -8.48
C ILE A 78 -5.65 1.45 -8.52
N GLU A 79 -4.80 0.76 -9.32
CA GLU A 79 -3.48 1.26 -9.70
C GLU A 79 -3.54 1.80 -11.13
N VAL A 80 -3.28 3.08 -11.31
CA VAL A 80 -3.15 3.68 -12.64
C VAL A 80 -1.71 3.52 -13.11
N ARG A 81 -1.46 2.59 -14.05
CA ARG A 81 -0.15 2.31 -14.66
C ARG A 81 0.06 3.23 -15.87
N ALA A 82 0.37 4.50 -15.56
CA ALA A 82 0.51 5.52 -16.60
C ALA A 82 1.75 5.32 -17.51
N ASP A 83 2.70 4.49 -17.12
CA ASP A 83 3.81 4.06 -17.99
C ASP A 83 3.35 3.25 -19.21
N PHE A 84 2.10 2.79 -19.25
CA PHE A 84 1.49 2.18 -20.44
C PHE A 84 0.95 3.20 -21.43
N TRP A 85 0.65 4.44 -21.01
CA TRP A 85 -0.03 5.44 -21.83
C TRP A 85 0.83 5.92 -22.99
N ASP A 86 0.25 5.98 -24.19
CA ASP A 86 0.96 6.42 -25.39
C ASP A 86 1.39 7.89 -25.31
N PHE A 87 0.69 8.69 -24.53
CA PHE A 87 0.84 10.13 -24.37
C PHE A 87 1.48 10.53 -23.01
N ILE A 88 2.11 9.63 -22.26
CA ILE A 88 2.62 9.91 -20.91
C ILE A 88 3.67 11.04 -20.84
N GLU A 89 4.37 11.31 -21.94
CA GLU A 89 5.32 12.44 -22.03
C GLU A 89 4.62 13.82 -22.09
N ASP A 90 3.33 13.85 -22.44
CA ASP A 90 2.50 15.03 -22.42
C ASP A 90 1.76 15.12 -21.07
N THR A 91 2.22 16.04 -20.20
CA THR A 91 1.66 16.22 -18.86
C THR A 91 0.19 16.65 -18.90
N ASP A 92 -0.21 17.52 -19.83
CA ASP A 92 -1.58 18.03 -19.91
C ASP A 92 -2.55 16.92 -20.38
N ALA A 93 -2.15 16.15 -21.39
CA ALA A 93 -2.92 14.98 -21.85
C ALA A 93 -3.05 13.92 -20.73
N SER A 94 -1.96 13.68 -19.99
CA SER A 94 -1.94 12.74 -18.86
C SER A 94 -2.83 13.21 -17.70
N LEU A 95 -2.83 14.49 -17.37
CA LEU A 95 -3.72 15.06 -16.36
C LEU A 95 -5.18 14.99 -16.80
N LYS A 96 -5.47 15.29 -18.08
CA LYS A 96 -6.82 15.17 -18.60
C LYS A 96 -7.33 13.73 -18.43
N MET A 97 -6.53 12.72 -18.82
CA MET A 97 -6.89 11.31 -18.65
C MET A 97 -7.11 10.96 -17.19
N LEU A 98 -6.24 11.41 -16.27
CA LEU A 98 -6.38 11.11 -14.86
C LEU A 98 -7.64 11.75 -14.25
N ARG A 99 -8.03 12.97 -14.71
CA ARG A 99 -9.33 13.59 -14.33
C ARG A 99 -10.50 12.74 -14.81
N ASP A 100 -10.45 12.23 -16.05
CA ASP A 100 -11.51 11.38 -16.61
C ASP A 100 -11.63 10.04 -15.83
N ILE A 101 -10.51 9.43 -15.43
CA ILE A 101 -10.48 8.25 -14.56
C ILE A 101 -11.08 8.58 -13.17
N ARG A 102 -10.62 9.67 -12.54
CA ARG A 102 -11.14 10.11 -11.22
C ARG A 102 -12.64 10.36 -11.26
N ALA A 103 -13.15 10.99 -12.32
CA ALA A 103 -14.58 11.24 -12.50
C ALA A 103 -15.41 9.93 -12.56
N GLN A 104 -14.87 8.87 -13.17
CA GLN A 104 -15.50 7.55 -13.21
C GLN A 104 -15.40 6.83 -11.86
N MET A 105 -14.22 6.83 -11.23
CA MET A 105 -13.94 6.05 -10.01
C MET A 105 -14.40 6.76 -8.72
N LYS A 106 -14.64 8.09 -8.77
CA LYS A 106 -15.11 8.90 -7.62
C LYS A 106 -14.28 8.65 -6.36
N ASP A 107 -14.88 7.94 -5.39
CA ASP A 107 -14.31 7.73 -4.05
C ASP A 107 -13.37 6.51 -3.95
N VAL A 108 -13.18 5.76 -5.04
CA VAL A 108 -12.23 4.65 -5.06
C VAL A 108 -10.80 5.22 -5.05
N PRO A 109 -9.95 4.83 -4.09
CA PRO A 109 -8.57 5.31 -4.04
C PRO A 109 -7.78 4.99 -5.31
N ILE A 110 -6.92 5.93 -5.70
CA ILE A 110 -6.04 5.80 -6.86
C ILE A 110 -4.58 5.79 -6.41
N LEU A 111 -3.89 4.69 -6.71
CA LEU A 111 -2.43 4.59 -6.69
C LEU A 111 -1.89 4.93 -8.08
N LEU A 112 -1.24 6.08 -8.22
CA LEU A 112 -0.64 6.52 -9.48
C LEU A 112 0.80 5.99 -9.60
N THR A 113 1.06 5.22 -10.65
CA THR A 113 2.35 4.58 -10.92
C THR A 113 2.82 4.89 -12.34
N VAL A 114 4.03 5.45 -12.47
CA VAL A 114 4.81 5.51 -13.71
C VAL A 114 6.06 4.67 -13.49
N ARG A 115 5.98 3.36 -13.74
CA ARG A 115 7.06 2.40 -13.45
C ARG A 115 8.24 2.59 -14.40
N ILE A 116 9.49 2.64 -13.85
CA ILE A 116 10.70 2.71 -14.68
C ILE A 116 10.92 1.40 -15.44
N LYS A 117 11.53 1.51 -16.63
CA LYS A 117 11.81 0.36 -17.50
C LYS A 117 12.66 -0.71 -16.82
N ALA A 118 13.64 -0.28 -16.01
CA ALA A 118 14.52 -1.18 -15.25
C ALA A 118 13.77 -2.08 -14.26
N GLU A 119 12.59 -1.65 -13.77
CA GLU A 119 11.71 -2.39 -12.88
C GLU A 119 10.42 -2.86 -13.58
N ARG A 120 10.53 -3.26 -14.85
CA ARG A 120 9.43 -3.73 -15.72
C ARG A 120 8.36 -2.70 -16.03
N GLY A 121 8.71 -1.43 -16.12
CA GLY A 121 7.87 -0.44 -16.77
C GLY A 121 7.60 -0.81 -18.23
N HIS A 122 6.45 -0.41 -18.74
CA HIS A 122 6.05 -0.74 -20.10
C HIS A 122 6.98 -0.09 -21.13
N LYS A 123 7.32 1.18 -20.92
CA LYS A 123 8.24 1.96 -21.77
C LYS A 123 9.16 2.84 -20.91
N ASP A 124 10.17 3.41 -21.55
CA ASP A 124 10.92 4.49 -20.95
C ASP A 124 10.07 5.76 -20.92
N VAL A 125 10.07 6.43 -19.79
CA VAL A 125 9.41 7.72 -19.57
C VAL A 125 10.47 8.66 -19.02
N SER A 126 10.54 9.88 -19.57
CA SER A 126 11.49 10.85 -19.10
C SER A 126 11.23 11.21 -17.63
N GLU A 127 12.31 11.40 -16.87
CA GLU A 127 12.21 11.77 -15.45
C GLU A 127 11.40 13.07 -15.28
N ASN A 128 11.60 14.04 -16.17
CA ASN A 128 10.86 15.29 -16.14
C ASN A 128 9.35 15.09 -16.31
N ALA A 129 8.92 14.30 -17.28
CA ALA A 129 7.50 14.01 -17.49
C ALA A 129 6.90 13.32 -16.26
N LYS A 130 7.58 12.28 -15.74
CA LYS A 130 7.13 11.55 -14.54
C LYS A 130 6.93 12.48 -13.34
N PHE A 131 7.96 13.24 -12.96
CA PHE A 131 7.89 14.11 -11.77
C PHE A 131 6.94 15.28 -11.95
N ASN A 132 6.85 15.88 -13.14
CA ASN A 132 5.89 16.95 -13.43
C ASN A 132 4.46 16.41 -13.33
N PHE A 133 4.19 15.25 -13.89
CA PHE A 133 2.88 14.61 -13.80
C PHE A 133 2.51 14.29 -12.35
N TYR A 134 3.42 13.74 -11.55
CA TYR A 134 3.17 13.44 -10.13
C TYR A 134 2.82 14.68 -9.33
N ARG A 135 3.61 15.77 -9.46
CA ARG A 135 3.36 17.05 -8.78
C ARG A 135 2.01 17.65 -9.16
N ALA A 136 1.70 17.65 -10.45
CA ALA A 136 0.46 18.21 -10.97
C ALA A 136 -0.76 17.38 -10.54
N ALA A 137 -0.68 16.04 -10.61
CA ALA A 137 -1.71 15.13 -10.16
C ALA A 137 -2.00 15.30 -8.65
N ALA A 138 -0.95 15.45 -7.84
CA ALA A 138 -1.09 15.68 -6.41
C ALA A 138 -1.73 17.03 -6.09
N LYS A 139 -1.29 18.09 -6.77
CA LYS A 139 -1.86 19.44 -6.61
C LYS A 139 -3.35 19.50 -6.92
N GLU A 140 -3.79 18.75 -7.92
CA GLU A 140 -5.20 18.63 -8.31
C GLU A 140 -5.97 17.54 -7.52
N LYS A 141 -5.31 16.85 -6.60
CA LYS A 141 -5.90 15.75 -5.80
C LYS A 141 -6.52 14.64 -6.66
N LEU A 142 -5.86 14.31 -7.77
CA LEU A 142 -6.32 13.28 -8.71
C LEU A 142 -5.85 11.88 -8.33
N ALA A 143 -4.82 11.77 -7.48
CA ALA A 143 -4.32 10.54 -6.91
C ALA A 143 -4.31 10.62 -5.38
N ASP A 144 -4.42 9.48 -4.72
CA ASP A 144 -4.37 9.36 -3.26
C ASP A 144 -3.02 8.82 -2.80
N PHE A 145 -2.40 8.01 -3.67
CA PHE A 145 -1.06 7.46 -3.50
C PHE A 145 -0.25 7.68 -4.76
N ILE A 146 1.05 7.96 -4.60
CA ILE A 146 2.03 8.03 -5.69
C ILE A 146 3.13 7.03 -5.41
N ASP A 147 3.46 6.21 -6.41
CA ASP A 147 4.49 5.17 -6.34
C ASP A 147 5.78 5.65 -7.02
N ILE A 148 6.89 5.62 -6.27
CA ILE A 148 8.22 5.97 -6.77
C ILE A 148 9.23 4.87 -6.42
N GLU A 149 10.16 4.60 -7.32
CA GLU A 149 11.17 3.58 -7.12
C GLU A 149 12.29 4.05 -6.19
N LEU A 150 12.72 3.18 -5.29
CA LEU A 150 13.89 3.39 -4.42
C LEU A 150 15.17 3.70 -5.23
N ALA A 151 15.22 3.23 -6.49
CA ALA A 151 16.32 3.47 -7.43
C ALA A 151 16.57 4.96 -7.74
N TYR A 152 15.60 5.85 -7.53
CA TYR A 152 15.81 7.30 -7.70
C TYR A 152 16.70 7.91 -6.62
N GLY A 153 16.96 7.19 -5.55
CA GLY A 153 17.80 7.63 -4.43
C GLY A 153 17.06 8.57 -3.45
N PRO A 154 17.60 8.70 -2.24
CA PRO A 154 16.91 9.39 -1.13
C PRO A 154 16.68 10.88 -1.41
N GLU A 155 17.57 11.54 -2.13
CA GLU A 155 17.44 12.98 -2.41
C GLU A 155 16.21 13.30 -3.25
N LYS A 156 16.01 12.59 -4.37
CA LYS A 156 14.85 12.81 -5.26
C LYS A 156 13.55 12.37 -4.61
N ILE A 157 13.57 11.27 -3.85
CA ILE A 157 12.40 10.77 -3.13
C ILE A 157 11.98 11.78 -2.05
N THR A 158 12.93 12.28 -1.25
CA THR A 158 12.67 13.31 -0.23
C THR A 158 12.18 14.62 -0.86
N ALA A 159 12.71 15.02 -2.01
CA ALA A 159 12.23 16.19 -2.74
C ALA A 159 10.77 16.02 -3.17
N LEU A 160 10.43 14.87 -3.79
CA LEU A 160 9.03 14.55 -4.14
C LEU A 160 8.15 14.52 -2.89
N LYS A 161 8.58 13.89 -1.79
CA LYS A 161 7.83 13.89 -0.53
C LYS A 161 7.53 15.30 -0.02
N ASN A 162 8.48 16.23 -0.17
CA ASN A 162 8.27 17.64 0.19
C ASN A 162 7.26 18.32 -0.72
N ASP A 163 7.27 18.03 -2.03
CA ASP A 163 6.29 18.54 -3.00
C ASP A 163 4.87 18.05 -2.70
N LEU A 164 4.73 16.86 -2.08
CA LEU A 164 3.43 16.28 -1.71
C LEU A 164 2.86 16.83 -0.39
N LYS A 165 3.62 17.61 0.40
CA LYS A 165 3.14 18.17 1.67
C LYS A 165 1.89 19.02 1.49
N GLY A 166 0.88 18.76 2.31
CA GLY A 166 -0.40 19.48 2.28
C GLY A 166 -1.35 19.09 1.14
N THR A 167 -0.99 18.19 0.25
CA THR A 167 -1.88 17.70 -0.82
C THR A 167 -2.83 16.58 -0.34
N GLY A 168 -2.47 15.87 0.71
CA GLY A 168 -3.17 14.68 1.20
C GLY A 168 -2.75 13.38 0.51
N VAL A 169 -1.77 13.44 -0.41
CA VAL A 169 -1.25 12.27 -1.13
C VAL A 169 -0.18 11.56 -0.32
N SER A 170 -0.28 10.25 -0.19
CA SER A 170 0.72 9.39 0.46
C SER A 170 1.75 8.89 -0.54
N LEU A 171 3.01 8.83 -0.13
CA LEU A 171 4.11 8.35 -0.95
C LEU A 171 4.38 6.86 -0.70
N VAL A 172 4.29 6.06 -1.74
CA VAL A 172 4.71 4.65 -1.76
C VAL A 172 6.12 4.62 -2.36
N VAL A 173 7.11 4.17 -1.58
CA VAL A 173 8.45 3.93 -2.11
C VAL A 173 8.60 2.45 -2.39
N ALA A 174 9.07 2.11 -3.60
CA ALA A 174 9.01 0.75 -4.13
C ALA A 174 10.38 0.23 -4.58
N TYR A 175 10.65 -1.05 -4.30
CA TYR A 175 11.77 -1.80 -4.83
C TYR A 175 11.29 -3.10 -5.49
N HIS A 176 11.85 -3.43 -6.67
CA HIS A 176 11.52 -4.65 -7.40
C HIS A 176 12.79 -5.43 -7.73
N ASP A 177 12.96 -6.62 -7.13
CA ASP A 177 13.91 -7.63 -7.62
C ASP A 177 13.15 -8.69 -8.42
N LEU A 178 13.38 -8.69 -9.73
CA LEU A 178 12.67 -9.57 -10.66
C LEU A 178 13.52 -10.77 -11.10
N ASN A 179 14.68 -10.95 -10.48
CA ASN A 179 15.60 -12.04 -10.74
C ASN A 179 15.62 -13.09 -9.62
N GLY A 180 15.35 -12.65 -8.38
CA GLY A 180 15.39 -13.53 -7.22
C GLY A 180 14.66 -12.99 -6.00
N THR A 181 14.97 -13.62 -4.87
CA THR A 181 14.50 -13.19 -3.56
C THR A 181 15.71 -12.88 -2.69
N PRO A 182 15.90 -11.62 -2.25
CA PRO A 182 16.95 -11.27 -1.31
C PRO A 182 16.83 -12.05 0.01
N SER A 183 17.89 -12.09 0.79
CA SER A 183 17.84 -12.66 2.13
C SER A 183 16.82 -11.93 3.01
N LYS A 184 16.36 -12.58 4.06
CA LYS A 184 15.39 -12.00 5.01
C LYS A 184 15.86 -10.65 5.55
N ASP A 185 17.14 -10.56 5.94
CA ASP A 185 17.71 -9.32 6.51
C ASP A 185 17.84 -8.22 5.44
N GLU A 186 18.13 -8.59 4.19
CA GLU A 186 18.20 -7.63 3.10
C GLU A 186 16.81 -7.10 2.73
N ILE A 187 15.76 -7.93 2.77
CA ILE A 187 14.37 -7.48 2.60
C ILE A 187 14.04 -6.42 3.64
N VAL A 188 14.36 -6.66 4.92
CA VAL A 188 14.14 -5.68 6.00
C VAL A 188 14.88 -4.37 5.71
N LYS A 189 16.18 -4.43 5.37
CA LYS A 189 16.99 -3.24 5.06
C LYS A 189 16.48 -2.47 3.85
N LEU A 190 16.00 -3.16 2.81
CA LEU A 190 15.42 -2.51 1.63
C LEU A 190 14.17 -1.72 2.01
N MET A 191 13.26 -2.33 2.78
CA MET A 191 12.05 -1.66 3.24
C MET A 191 12.36 -0.53 4.24
N GLU A 192 13.38 -0.67 5.11
CA GLU A 192 13.88 0.41 5.95
C GLU A 192 14.35 1.61 5.12
N ARG A 193 15.11 1.37 4.04
CA ARG A 193 15.55 2.44 3.13
C ARG A 193 14.39 3.15 2.45
N GLU A 194 13.31 2.43 2.12
CA GLU A 194 12.10 3.00 1.53
C GLU A 194 11.44 4.02 2.47
N VAL A 195 11.24 3.65 3.73
CA VAL A 195 10.61 4.55 4.71
C VAL A 195 11.56 5.67 5.16
N GLN A 196 12.87 5.40 5.28
CA GLN A 196 13.88 6.42 5.58
C GLN A 196 14.00 7.48 4.47
N ALA A 197 13.76 7.11 3.21
CA ALA A 197 13.74 8.05 2.09
C ALA A 197 12.50 8.96 2.09
N GLY A 198 11.50 8.67 2.92
CA GLY A 198 10.27 9.46 3.08
C GLY A 198 8.98 8.75 2.66
N GLY A 199 9.04 7.42 2.42
CA GLY A 199 7.85 6.62 2.14
C GLY A 199 6.87 6.59 3.31
N ASP A 200 5.60 6.81 3.05
CA ASP A 200 4.50 6.54 3.98
C ASP A 200 4.12 5.06 3.96
N VAL A 201 4.42 4.39 2.85
CA VAL A 201 4.18 2.97 2.62
C VAL A 201 5.44 2.35 2.03
N ALA A 202 5.90 1.24 2.60
CA ALA A 202 6.99 0.44 2.04
C ALA A 202 6.44 -0.54 1.00
N LYS A 203 7.09 -0.64 -0.18
CA LYS A 203 6.64 -1.55 -1.24
C LYS A 203 7.78 -2.40 -1.79
N ILE A 204 7.68 -3.72 -1.65
CA ILE A 204 8.68 -4.64 -2.18
C ILE A 204 8.04 -5.73 -3.05
N VAL A 205 8.64 -5.96 -4.22
CA VAL A 205 8.27 -7.06 -5.12
C VAL A 205 9.52 -7.88 -5.43
N VAL A 206 9.45 -9.19 -5.19
CA VAL A 206 10.56 -10.12 -5.45
C VAL A 206 10.10 -11.26 -6.35
N LYS A 207 11.04 -12.09 -6.82
CA LYS A 207 10.73 -13.28 -7.60
C LYS A 207 11.22 -14.53 -6.86
N PRO A 208 10.37 -15.19 -6.08
CA PRO A 208 10.69 -16.50 -5.52
C PRO A 208 10.92 -17.53 -6.63
N ASN A 209 12.05 -18.21 -6.58
CA ASN A 209 12.45 -19.26 -7.53
C ASN A 209 12.19 -20.68 -6.96
N CYS A 210 12.09 -20.79 -5.63
CA CYS A 210 11.76 -22.01 -4.89
C CYS A 210 10.85 -21.72 -3.70
N GLU A 211 10.45 -22.74 -2.99
CA GLU A 211 9.56 -22.66 -1.83
C GLU A 211 10.23 -21.96 -0.64
N GLU A 212 11.52 -22.16 -0.46
CA GLU A 212 12.34 -21.50 0.56
C GLU A 212 12.40 -19.98 0.33
N ASP A 213 12.43 -19.54 -0.92
CA ASP A 213 12.35 -18.11 -1.27
C ASP A 213 11.02 -17.50 -0.85
N VAL A 214 9.90 -18.25 -0.99
CA VAL A 214 8.58 -17.80 -0.53
C VAL A 214 8.58 -17.60 0.98
N LEU A 215 9.13 -18.56 1.74
CA LEU A 215 9.23 -18.48 3.20
C LEU A 215 10.15 -17.33 3.63
N THR A 216 11.28 -17.15 2.95
CA THR A 216 12.24 -16.05 3.16
C THR A 216 11.56 -14.71 2.96
N PHE A 217 10.84 -14.55 1.85
CA PHE A 217 10.11 -13.31 1.54
C PHE A 217 9.04 -12.99 2.59
N LEU A 218 8.17 -13.94 2.90
CA LEU A 218 7.12 -13.75 3.90
C LEU A 218 7.71 -13.51 5.30
N GLY A 219 8.80 -14.21 5.64
CA GLY A 219 9.53 -14.01 6.89
C GLY A 219 10.19 -12.64 6.99
N GLY A 220 10.69 -12.08 5.86
CA GLY A 220 11.25 -10.74 5.78
C GLY A 220 10.19 -9.65 5.96
N THR A 221 9.04 -9.77 5.28
CA THR A 221 7.92 -8.84 5.43
C THR A 221 7.37 -8.83 6.86
N LEU A 222 7.23 -10.00 7.48
CA LEU A 222 6.80 -10.10 8.88
C LEU A 222 7.84 -9.49 9.85
N ALA A 223 9.14 -9.69 9.59
CA ALA A 223 10.19 -9.11 10.40
C ALA A 223 10.16 -7.57 10.33
N PHE A 224 10.02 -7.00 9.12
CA PHE A 224 9.86 -5.55 8.94
C PHE A 224 8.60 -5.04 9.66
N ARG A 225 7.44 -5.69 9.50
CA ARG A 225 6.20 -5.31 10.20
C ARG A 225 6.39 -5.22 11.72
N ARG A 226 7.14 -6.16 12.31
CA ARG A 226 7.38 -6.20 13.75
C ARG A 226 8.37 -5.14 14.23
N ALA A 227 9.37 -4.83 13.41
CA ALA A 227 10.39 -3.82 13.72
C ALA A 227 9.89 -2.39 13.45
N HIS A 228 9.02 -2.21 12.45
CA HIS A 228 8.51 -0.93 11.97
C HIS A 228 6.97 -0.96 11.88
N PRO A 229 6.27 -1.05 13.02
CA PRO A 229 4.81 -1.20 13.04
C PRO A 229 4.07 0.04 12.54
N ASP A 230 4.74 1.17 12.40
CA ASP A 230 4.12 2.44 11.99
C ASP A 230 3.69 2.45 10.51
N PHE A 231 4.34 1.64 9.66
CA PHE A 231 4.20 1.76 8.21
C PHE A 231 3.33 0.64 7.61
N PRO A 232 2.32 0.97 6.80
CA PRO A 232 1.68 -0.01 5.92
C PRO A 232 2.67 -0.62 4.93
N ILE A 233 2.41 -1.88 4.54
CA ILE A 233 3.27 -2.67 3.66
C ILE A 233 2.51 -3.10 2.41
N ILE A 234 3.10 -2.86 1.25
CA ILE A 234 2.72 -3.48 -0.02
C ILE A 234 3.81 -4.48 -0.38
N ALA A 235 3.49 -5.76 -0.46
CA ALA A 235 4.51 -6.73 -0.83
C ALA A 235 3.91 -7.88 -1.64
N SER A 236 4.65 -8.37 -2.65
CA SER A 236 4.20 -9.53 -3.42
C SER A 236 5.35 -10.30 -4.08
N GLY A 237 5.22 -11.62 -4.13
CA GLY A 237 6.04 -12.45 -4.98
C GLY A 237 5.52 -12.44 -6.43
N SER A 238 6.44 -12.30 -7.38
CA SER A 238 6.18 -12.51 -8.81
C SER A 238 6.52 -13.95 -9.23
N GLY A 239 6.12 -14.36 -10.43
CA GLY A 239 6.31 -15.74 -10.89
C GLY A 239 5.33 -16.72 -10.22
N ASP A 240 5.35 -17.98 -10.67
CA ASP A 240 4.37 -18.98 -10.23
C ASP A 240 4.53 -19.32 -8.74
N LYS A 241 5.75 -19.43 -8.23
CA LYS A 241 6.02 -19.68 -6.81
C LYS A 241 5.53 -18.52 -5.92
N GLY A 242 5.68 -17.27 -6.41
CA GLY A 242 5.26 -16.08 -5.69
C GLY A 242 3.74 -15.88 -5.62
N ARG A 243 2.96 -16.58 -6.44
CA ARG A 243 1.50 -16.39 -6.51
C ARG A 243 0.80 -16.56 -5.16
N VAL A 244 1.22 -17.54 -4.36
CA VAL A 244 0.64 -17.82 -3.04
C VAL A 244 0.74 -16.63 -2.09
N THR A 245 1.78 -15.79 -2.20
CA THR A 245 1.97 -14.62 -1.33
C THR A 245 0.86 -13.59 -1.48
N ARG A 246 0.15 -13.59 -2.61
CA ARG A 246 -1.00 -12.69 -2.86
C ARG A 246 -2.23 -13.09 -2.06
N ILE A 247 -2.34 -14.38 -1.68
CA ILE A 247 -3.46 -14.92 -0.91
C ILE A 247 -3.15 -14.84 0.59
N ILE A 248 -1.98 -15.37 1.00
CA ILE A 248 -1.65 -15.53 2.42
C ILE A 248 -0.84 -14.38 3.00
N GLY A 249 -0.41 -13.43 2.18
CA GLY A 249 0.47 -12.33 2.58
C GLY A 249 -0.05 -11.51 3.75
N GLY A 250 -1.37 -11.36 3.87
CA GLY A 250 -2.00 -10.69 5.00
C GLY A 250 -1.58 -11.26 6.36
N LEU A 251 -1.41 -12.58 6.49
CA LEU A 251 -0.92 -13.22 7.71
C LEU A 251 0.50 -12.80 8.11
N PHE A 252 1.25 -12.25 7.16
CA PHE A 252 2.63 -11.79 7.32
C PHE A 252 2.75 -10.26 7.34
N GLY A 253 1.63 -9.55 7.51
CA GLY A 253 1.60 -8.09 7.64
C GLY A 253 1.50 -7.33 6.33
N ILE A 254 1.21 -8.00 5.20
CA ILE A 254 1.01 -7.32 3.90
C ILE A 254 -0.39 -6.72 3.87
N ASP A 255 -0.49 -5.42 3.58
CA ASP A 255 -1.73 -4.65 3.68
C ASP A 255 -2.49 -4.49 2.36
N LEU A 256 -1.83 -4.82 1.23
CA LEU A 256 -2.43 -4.70 -0.09
C LEU A 256 -2.01 -5.86 -0.99
N THR A 257 -2.95 -6.37 -1.75
CA THR A 257 -2.71 -7.38 -2.78
C THR A 257 -3.21 -6.89 -4.14
N PHE A 258 -2.53 -7.33 -5.22
CA PHE A 258 -2.91 -6.98 -6.59
C PHE A 258 -3.68 -8.13 -7.25
N ALA A 259 -4.88 -7.82 -7.73
CA ALA A 259 -5.69 -8.70 -8.56
C ALA A 259 -5.66 -8.23 -10.02
N SER A 260 -6.09 -9.06 -10.96
CA SER A 260 -6.31 -8.68 -12.35
C SER A 260 -7.78 -8.34 -12.60
N GLY A 261 -8.00 -7.25 -13.35
CA GLY A 261 -9.30 -6.88 -13.90
C GLY A 261 -9.46 -7.42 -15.32
N VAL A 262 -9.37 -6.53 -16.33
CA VAL A 262 -9.38 -6.92 -17.74
C VAL A 262 -8.08 -7.62 -18.12
N LYS A 263 -6.95 -7.01 -17.70
CA LYS A 263 -5.59 -7.54 -17.84
C LYS A 263 -4.78 -7.16 -16.61
N GLY A 264 -3.92 -8.05 -16.15
CA GLY A 264 -3.00 -7.74 -15.06
C GLY A 264 -1.77 -6.98 -15.54
N SER A 265 -1.17 -6.18 -14.67
CA SER A 265 0.16 -5.59 -14.87
C SER A 265 1.28 -6.64 -14.70
N ASN A 266 0.96 -7.79 -14.12
CA ASN A 266 1.84 -8.94 -13.94
C ASN A 266 1.08 -10.23 -14.29
N PRO A 267 1.67 -11.19 -15.04
CA PRO A 267 1.00 -12.42 -15.46
C PRO A 267 0.51 -13.31 -14.31
N THR A 268 1.07 -13.14 -13.11
CA THR A 268 0.72 -13.96 -11.94
C THR A 268 -0.36 -13.34 -11.05
N GLN A 269 -0.94 -12.21 -11.44
CA GLN A 269 -2.13 -11.66 -10.79
C GLN A 269 -3.34 -12.56 -11.07
N MET A 270 -4.12 -12.81 -10.01
CA MET A 270 -5.34 -13.59 -10.10
C MET A 270 -6.55 -12.67 -10.31
N PRO A 271 -7.61 -13.16 -10.95
CA PRO A 271 -8.85 -12.38 -11.09
C PRO A 271 -9.40 -11.93 -9.72
N VAL A 272 -10.03 -10.75 -9.69
CA VAL A 272 -10.68 -10.23 -8.46
C VAL A 272 -11.63 -11.26 -7.85
N SER A 273 -12.35 -12.02 -8.68
CA SER A 273 -13.29 -13.05 -8.21
C SER A 273 -12.63 -14.22 -7.47
N THR A 274 -11.30 -14.31 -7.49
CA THR A 274 -10.51 -15.36 -6.83
C THR A 274 -9.90 -14.86 -5.50
N MET A 275 -9.86 -13.53 -5.32
CA MET A 275 -9.28 -12.87 -4.15
C MET A 275 -10.33 -12.60 -3.08
#